data_41791dc19e1c04318b26b3353a84e2f7
#
_entry.id   41791dc19e1c04318b26b3353a84e2f7
#
_cell.length_a   1.000
_cell.length_b   1.000
_cell.length_c   1.000
_cell.angle_alpha   90.00
_cell.angle_beta   90.00
_cell.angle_gamma   90.00
#
_symmetry.space_group_name_H-M   'P 1'
#
loop_
_entity.id
_entity.type
_entity.pdbx_description
1 polymer ?
#
loop_
_entity_poly.entity_id
_entity_poly.type
_entity_poly.pdbx_seq_one_letter_code
_entity_poly.pdbx_strand_id
1 'polypeptide(L)'
;VVPAERRARSYGLIGAAFGVGFTIGPVIGGWLGEIDLRLPFWFAAGLALLNFCYGLFVLPESLPPQSRSARFDWRATRPLAALALLRRYPAIVGLAAVVFIANLAHYVYPSVFVLFADVRFGWGPWQVGWVLLLVGVCSVLVNVAVVGRVVHALGERRALILALCCGTAGFVI
;
A
#
# COMPACT_ATOMS: atom_id res chain seq x y z
N VAL A 1 11.09 8.73 -18.68
CA VAL A 1 11.44 9.60 -17.54
C VAL A 1 10.49 10.79 -17.57
N VAL A 2 9.71 10.99 -16.52
CA VAL A 2 8.71 12.06 -16.43
C VAL A 2 9.42 13.36 -16.03
N PRO A 3 9.20 14.50 -16.74
CA PRO A 3 9.70 15.80 -16.34
C PRO A 3 9.31 16.15 -14.90
N ALA A 4 10.17 16.91 -14.20
CA ALA A 4 9.98 17.22 -12.77
C ALA A 4 8.59 17.82 -12.47
N GLU A 5 8.08 18.66 -13.36
CA GLU A 5 6.78 19.33 -13.24
C GLU A 5 5.57 18.36 -13.30
N ARG A 6 5.72 17.21 -13.94
CA ARG A 6 4.68 16.20 -14.09
C ARG A 6 4.81 15.05 -13.09
N ARG A 7 5.90 14.98 -12.32
CA ARG A 7 6.16 13.89 -11.37
C ARG A 7 5.07 13.80 -10.31
N ALA A 8 4.68 14.93 -9.72
CA ALA A 8 3.63 14.97 -8.69
C ALA A 8 2.31 14.38 -9.22
N ARG A 9 1.92 14.73 -10.45
CA ARG A 9 0.71 14.20 -11.09
C ARG A 9 0.82 12.69 -11.34
N SER A 10 1.98 12.21 -11.80
CA SER A 10 2.20 10.79 -12.06
C SER A 10 2.16 9.97 -10.78
N TYR A 11 2.78 10.45 -9.70
CA TYR A 11 2.68 9.80 -8.38
C TYR A 11 1.26 9.83 -7.83
N GLY A 12 0.52 10.92 -8.05
CA GLY A 12 -0.90 11.02 -7.71
C GLY A 12 -1.76 9.96 -8.41
N LEU A 13 -1.52 9.73 -9.70
CA LEU A 13 -2.22 8.69 -10.46
C LEU A 13 -1.91 7.27 -9.95
N ILE A 14 -0.64 7.00 -9.63
CA ILE A 14 -0.24 5.72 -9.04
C ILE A 14 -0.92 5.53 -7.68
N GLY A 15 -0.93 6.57 -6.84
CA GLY A 15 -1.62 6.53 -5.55
C GLY A 15 -3.14 6.33 -5.70
N ALA A 16 -3.76 6.98 -6.67
CA ALA A 16 -5.18 6.80 -6.97
C ALA A 16 -5.49 5.37 -7.44
N ALA A 17 -4.67 4.81 -8.34
CA ALA A 17 -4.82 3.43 -8.80
C ALA A 17 -4.69 2.44 -7.65
N PHE A 18 -3.71 2.65 -6.75
CA PHE A 18 -3.56 1.84 -5.54
C PHE A 18 -4.79 1.95 -4.63
N GLY A 19 -5.30 3.16 -4.40
CA GLY A 19 -6.50 3.40 -3.59
C GLY A 19 -7.74 2.70 -4.15
N VAL A 20 -7.94 2.78 -5.47
CA VAL A 20 -9.04 2.09 -6.16
C VAL A 20 -8.90 0.58 -6.01
N GLY A 21 -7.70 0.04 -6.26
CA GLY A 21 -7.42 -1.40 -6.11
C GLY A 21 -7.66 -1.89 -4.68
N PHE A 22 -7.20 -1.14 -3.69
CA PHE A 22 -7.38 -1.46 -2.27
C PHE A 22 -8.87 -1.39 -1.84
N THR A 23 -9.64 -0.50 -2.43
CA THR A 23 -11.07 -0.34 -2.12
C THR A 23 -11.92 -1.43 -2.78
N ILE A 24 -11.68 -1.74 -4.05
CA ILE A 24 -12.48 -2.69 -4.83
C ILE A 24 -12.00 -4.14 -4.61
N GLY A 25 -10.70 -4.34 -4.35
CA GLY A 25 -10.08 -5.66 -4.18
C GLY A 25 -10.82 -6.56 -3.18
N PRO A 26 -11.08 -6.10 -1.94
CA PRO A 26 -11.79 -6.91 -0.95
C PRO A 26 -13.21 -7.32 -1.37
N VAL A 27 -13.92 -6.48 -2.11
CA VAL A 27 -15.27 -6.82 -2.61
C VAL A 27 -15.21 -7.92 -3.65
N ILE A 28 -14.30 -7.78 -4.63
CA ILE A 28 -14.10 -8.82 -5.65
C ILE A 28 -13.61 -10.11 -4.96
N GLY A 29 -12.65 -10.00 -4.03
CA GLY A 29 -12.15 -11.13 -3.27
C GLY A 29 -13.22 -11.81 -2.43
N GLY A 30 -14.06 -11.03 -1.75
CA GLY A 30 -15.19 -11.53 -0.96
C GLY A 30 -16.23 -12.24 -1.83
N TRP A 31 -16.60 -11.65 -2.97
CA TRP A 31 -17.55 -12.26 -3.90
C TRP A 31 -17.04 -13.56 -4.53
N LEU A 32 -15.81 -13.57 -4.99
CA LEU A 32 -15.19 -14.78 -5.53
C LEU A 32 -14.98 -15.85 -4.44
N GLY A 33 -14.62 -15.43 -3.22
CA GLY A 33 -14.40 -16.31 -2.08
C GLY A 33 -15.69 -16.98 -1.56
N GLU A 34 -16.85 -16.37 -1.79
CA GLU A 34 -18.15 -16.97 -1.51
C GLU A 34 -18.45 -18.16 -2.44
N ILE A 35 -17.99 -18.10 -3.69
CA ILE A 35 -18.16 -19.18 -4.66
C ILE A 35 -17.16 -20.32 -4.38
N ASP A 36 -15.87 -19.96 -4.26
CA ASP A 36 -14.79 -20.89 -3.89
C ASP A 36 -13.63 -20.08 -3.31
N LEU A 37 -13.09 -20.53 -2.18
CA LEU A 37 -11.96 -19.88 -1.47
C LEU A 37 -10.67 -19.76 -2.30
N ARG A 38 -10.55 -20.54 -3.38
CA ARG A 38 -9.39 -20.52 -4.28
C ARG A 38 -9.55 -19.54 -5.44
N LEU A 39 -10.77 -19.16 -5.79
CA LEU A 39 -11.04 -18.28 -6.95
C LEU A 39 -10.36 -16.91 -6.84
N PRO A 40 -10.31 -16.22 -5.69
CA PRO A 40 -9.59 -14.96 -5.56
C PRO A 40 -8.11 -15.08 -5.94
N PHE A 41 -7.47 -16.20 -5.58
CA PHE A 41 -6.05 -16.44 -5.91
C PHE A 41 -5.84 -16.68 -7.40
N TRP A 42 -6.72 -17.46 -8.05
CA TRP A 42 -6.67 -17.67 -9.50
C TRP A 42 -6.93 -16.38 -10.27
N PHE A 43 -7.87 -15.58 -9.82
CA PHE A 43 -8.15 -14.26 -10.38
C PHE A 43 -6.95 -13.32 -10.26
N ALA A 44 -6.34 -13.25 -9.07
CA ALA A 44 -5.14 -12.44 -8.83
C ALA A 44 -3.95 -12.93 -9.68
N ALA A 45 -3.76 -14.24 -9.82
CA ALA A 45 -2.73 -14.83 -10.68
C ALA A 45 -2.97 -14.47 -12.15
N GLY A 46 -4.21 -14.51 -12.62
CA GLY A 46 -4.57 -14.09 -13.98
C GLY A 46 -4.27 -12.62 -14.24
N LEU A 47 -4.62 -11.72 -13.30
CA LEU A 47 -4.29 -10.30 -13.39
C LEU A 47 -2.78 -10.06 -13.37
N ALA A 48 -2.03 -10.79 -12.54
CA ALA A 48 -0.58 -10.68 -12.48
C ALA A 48 0.05 -11.14 -13.81
N LEU A 49 -0.45 -12.22 -14.41
CA LEU A 49 0.00 -12.70 -15.72
C LEU A 49 -0.31 -11.70 -16.83
N LEU A 50 -1.50 -11.12 -16.84
CA LEU A 50 -1.86 -10.04 -17.78
C LEU A 50 -0.93 -8.85 -17.65
N ASN A 51 -0.67 -8.41 -16.42
CA ASN A 51 0.26 -7.31 -16.16
C ASN A 51 1.69 -7.65 -16.61
N PHE A 52 2.14 -8.87 -16.37
CA PHE A 52 3.45 -9.35 -16.86
C PHE A 52 3.51 -9.33 -18.40
N CYS A 53 2.51 -9.86 -19.07
CA CYS A 53 2.43 -9.84 -20.54
C CYS A 53 2.38 -8.41 -21.07
N TYR A 54 1.61 -7.53 -20.46
CA TYR A 54 1.58 -6.12 -20.81
C TYR A 54 2.97 -5.47 -20.67
N GLY A 55 3.65 -5.73 -19.55
CA GLY A 55 5.02 -5.25 -19.32
C GLY A 55 6.03 -5.76 -20.36
N LEU A 56 5.87 -7.02 -20.77
CA LEU A 56 6.79 -7.66 -21.71
C LEU A 56 6.57 -7.21 -23.17
N PHE A 57 5.30 -7.09 -23.59
CA PHE A 57 4.96 -6.88 -24.99
C PHE A 57 4.61 -5.43 -25.36
N VAL A 58 4.16 -4.64 -24.39
CA VAL A 58 3.62 -3.30 -24.66
C VAL A 58 4.50 -2.20 -24.07
N LEU A 59 5.17 -2.43 -22.93
CA LEU A 59 5.95 -1.39 -22.28
C LEU A 59 7.30 -1.20 -23.02
N PRO A 60 7.57 -0.03 -23.58
CA PRO A 60 8.87 0.25 -24.16
C PRO A 60 9.92 0.39 -23.03
N GLU A 61 11.14 -0.03 -23.33
CA GLU A 61 12.27 0.15 -22.42
C GLU A 61 12.53 1.65 -22.17
N SER A 62 12.35 2.07 -20.93
CA SER A 62 12.44 3.49 -20.55
C SER A 62 13.86 3.94 -20.21
N LEU A 63 14.82 3.01 -20.05
CA LEU A 63 16.20 3.36 -19.71
C LEU A 63 17.04 3.49 -20.98
N PRO A 64 17.60 4.70 -21.28
CA PRO A 64 18.48 4.90 -22.42
C PRO A 64 19.67 3.93 -22.38
N PRO A 65 20.13 3.42 -23.55
CA PRO A 65 21.22 2.45 -23.60
C PRO A 65 22.50 2.90 -22.88
N GLN A 66 22.78 4.22 -22.90
CA GLN A 66 23.94 4.80 -22.24
C GLN A 66 23.88 4.78 -20.70
N SER A 67 22.68 4.70 -20.15
CA SER A 67 22.43 4.66 -18.70
C SER A 67 22.26 3.24 -18.16
N ARG A 68 22.30 2.24 -19.04
CA ARG A 68 22.20 0.83 -18.64
C ARG A 68 23.50 0.36 -18.02
N SER A 69 23.43 -0.24 -16.83
CA SER A 69 24.59 -0.88 -16.22
C SER A 69 25.02 -2.09 -17.06
N ALA A 70 26.26 -2.10 -17.53
CA ALA A 70 26.79 -3.18 -18.38
C ALA A 70 26.92 -4.52 -17.62
N ARG A 71 26.94 -4.48 -16.29
CA ARG A 71 27.02 -5.68 -15.44
C ARG A 71 26.08 -5.54 -14.24
N PHE A 72 25.35 -6.59 -13.95
CA PHE A 72 24.55 -6.70 -12.73
C PHE A 72 25.48 -6.97 -11.54
N ASP A 73 25.60 -6.04 -10.62
CA ASP A 73 26.42 -6.21 -9.42
C ASP A 73 25.59 -6.81 -8.26
N TRP A 74 25.71 -8.11 -8.08
CA TRP A 74 25.08 -8.84 -6.98
C TRP A 74 25.47 -8.33 -5.59
N ARG A 75 26.62 -7.64 -5.46
CA ARG A 75 27.07 -7.10 -4.17
C ARG A 75 26.32 -5.81 -3.83
N ALA A 76 25.96 -5.01 -4.83
CA ALA A 76 25.16 -3.80 -4.64
C ALA A 76 23.68 -4.10 -4.31
N THR A 77 23.18 -5.29 -4.70
CA THR A 77 21.80 -5.73 -4.48
C THR A 77 21.56 -6.43 -3.15
N ARG A 78 22.55 -6.48 -2.26
CA ARG A 78 22.36 -7.11 -0.94
C ARG A 78 21.38 -6.29 -0.10
N PRO A 79 20.32 -6.91 0.47
CA PRO A 79 19.35 -6.19 1.31
C PRO A 79 20.00 -5.52 2.52
N LEU A 80 21.11 -6.11 3.04
CA LEU A 80 21.91 -5.53 4.11
C LEU A 80 22.67 -4.25 3.69
N ALA A 81 22.93 -4.06 2.39
CA ALA A 81 23.55 -2.81 1.91
C ALA A 81 22.60 -1.61 2.06
N ALA A 82 21.29 -1.82 1.88
CA ALA A 82 20.28 -0.79 2.14
C ALA A 82 20.24 -0.40 3.64
N LEU A 83 20.36 -1.38 4.55
CA LEU A 83 20.45 -1.13 5.98
C LEU A 83 21.76 -0.41 6.37
N ALA A 84 22.87 -0.76 5.71
CA ALA A 84 24.14 -0.08 5.92
C ALA A 84 24.10 1.38 5.43
N LEU A 85 23.38 1.64 4.33
CA LEU A 85 23.15 3.00 3.84
C LEU A 85 22.29 3.81 4.83
N LEU A 86 21.29 3.19 5.45
CA LEU A 86 20.43 3.80 6.45
C LEU A 86 21.23 4.26 7.68
N ARG A 87 22.26 3.48 8.09
CA ARG A 87 23.17 3.83 9.18
C ARG A 87 23.96 5.13 8.93
N ARG A 88 24.14 5.51 7.68
CA ARG A 88 24.87 6.72 7.29
C ARG A 88 24.07 7.99 7.59
N TYR A 89 22.75 7.87 7.79
CA TYR A 89 21.84 8.99 8.04
C TYR A 89 21.00 8.75 9.30
N PRO A 90 21.52 9.05 10.50
CA PRO A 90 20.84 8.76 11.77
C PRO A 90 19.43 9.37 11.89
N ALA A 91 19.23 10.56 11.31
CA ALA A 91 17.92 11.20 11.30
C ALA A 91 16.86 10.38 10.54
N ILE A 92 17.27 9.67 9.50
CA ILE A 92 16.37 8.84 8.69
C ILE A 92 16.05 7.52 9.41
N VAL A 93 16.97 7.00 10.24
CA VAL A 93 16.76 5.75 10.99
C VAL A 93 15.55 5.88 11.93
N GLY A 94 15.44 6.99 12.67
CA GLY A 94 14.30 7.23 13.56
C GLY A 94 12.97 7.26 12.81
N LEU A 95 12.93 7.99 11.70
CA LEU A 95 11.72 8.06 10.86
C LEU A 95 11.38 6.70 10.25
N ALA A 96 12.38 5.97 9.75
CA ALA A 96 12.19 4.63 9.20
C ALA A 96 11.66 3.64 10.25
N ALA A 97 12.14 3.73 11.50
CA ALA A 97 11.65 2.91 12.61
C ALA A 97 10.18 3.21 12.92
N VAL A 98 9.79 4.49 12.98
CA VAL A 98 8.39 4.90 13.19
C VAL A 98 7.51 4.35 12.06
N VAL A 99 7.90 4.54 10.80
CA VAL A 99 7.17 4.03 9.64
C VAL A 99 7.07 2.51 9.67
N PHE A 100 8.15 1.81 10.03
CA PHE A 100 8.16 0.35 10.14
C PHE A 100 7.16 -0.15 11.21
N ILE A 101 7.22 0.43 12.43
CA ILE A 101 6.34 0.02 13.54
C ILE A 101 4.89 0.35 13.21
N ALA A 102 4.61 1.53 12.64
CA ALA A 102 3.26 1.94 12.25
C ALA A 102 2.68 1.00 11.16
N ASN A 103 3.48 0.63 10.16
CA ASN A 103 3.04 -0.33 9.14
C ASN A 103 2.84 -1.73 9.74
N LEU A 104 3.73 -2.19 10.62
CA LEU A 104 3.59 -3.47 11.30
C LEU A 104 2.26 -3.55 12.05
N ALA A 105 1.95 -2.52 12.85
CA ALA A 105 0.67 -2.43 13.56
C ALA A 105 -0.52 -2.39 12.59
N HIS A 106 -0.42 -1.62 11.51
CA HIS A 106 -1.49 -1.50 10.52
C HIS A 106 -1.80 -2.81 9.80
N TYR A 107 -0.78 -3.61 9.45
CA TYR A 107 -0.97 -4.89 8.77
C TYR A 107 -1.52 -6.01 9.66
N VAL A 108 -1.42 -5.90 10.99
CA VAL A 108 -2.06 -6.84 11.91
C VAL A 108 -3.57 -6.85 11.73
N TYR A 109 -4.18 -5.66 11.58
CA TYR A 109 -5.63 -5.53 11.48
C TYR A 109 -6.23 -6.36 10.32
N PRO A 110 -5.87 -6.17 9.04
CA PRO A 110 -6.47 -6.95 7.95
C PRO A 110 -6.12 -8.44 8.02
N SER A 111 -5.00 -8.81 8.65
CA SER A 111 -4.59 -10.22 8.78
C SER A 111 -5.43 -10.99 9.79
N VAL A 112 -5.82 -10.35 10.90
CA VAL A 112 -6.55 -11.00 12.00
C VAL A 112 -8.06 -10.76 11.89
N PHE A 113 -8.47 -9.64 11.29
CA PHE A 113 -9.88 -9.22 11.23
C PHE A 113 -10.79 -10.26 10.57
N VAL A 114 -10.34 -10.88 9.49
CA VAL A 114 -11.13 -11.90 8.77
C VAL A 114 -11.45 -13.08 9.68
N LEU A 115 -10.41 -13.59 10.35
CA LEU A 115 -10.57 -14.71 11.27
C LEU A 115 -11.40 -14.34 12.50
N PHE A 116 -11.20 -13.15 13.05
CA PHE A 116 -11.99 -12.64 14.17
C PHE A 116 -13.47 -12.49 13.80
N ALA A 117 -13.76 -11.95 12.62
CA ALA A 117 -15.11 -11.73 12.12
C ALA A 117 -15.84 -13.07 11.90
N ASP A 118 -15.16 -14.08 11.38
CA ASP A 118 -15.70 -15.42 11.21
C ASP A 118 -16.01 -16.07 12.57
N VAL A 119 -15.05 -16.12 13.48
CA VAL A 119 -15.22 -16.78 14.80
C VAL A 119 -16.23 -16.05 15.69
N ARG A 120 -16.25 -14.71 15.66
CA ARG A 120 -17.08 -13.91 16.57
C ARG A 120 -18.49 -13.66 16.05
N PHE A 121 -18.65 -13.47 14.76
CA PHE A 121 -19.91 -13.05 14.12
C PHE A 121 -20.41 -14.03 13.08
N GLY A 122 -19.64 -15.08 12.73
CA GLY A 122 -19.99 -16.01 11.64
C GLY A 122 -20.01 -15.33 10.26
N TRP A 123 -19.20 -14.28 10.06
CA TRP A 123 -19.17 -13.55 8.79
C TRP A 123 -18.38 -14.32 7.74
N GLY A 124 -19.04 -14.57 6.60
CA GLY A 124 -18.37 -15.11 5.42
C GLY A 124 -17.54 -14.08 4.65
N PRO A 125 -16.86 -14.52 3.59
CA PRO A 125 -16.01 -13.66 2.75
C PRO A 125 -16.73 -12.43 2.20
N TRP A 126 -18.01 -12.56 1.88
CA TRP A 126 -18.83 -11.51 1.32
C TRP A 126 -19.05 -10.34 2.31
N GLN A 127 -19.45 -10.64 3.55
CA GLN A 127 -19.65 -9.62 4.57
C GLN A 127 -18.35 -8.90 4.91
N VAL A 128 -17.26 -9.65 5.04
CA VAL A 128 -15.92 -9.08 5.26
C VAL A 128 -15.51 -8.18 4.11
N GLY A 129 -15.79 -8.58 2.86
CA GLY A 129 -15.52 -7.78 1.66
C GLY A 129 -16.19 -6.41 1.72
N TRP A 130 -17.47 -6.33 2.13
CA TRP A 130 -18.21 -5.09 2.27
C TRP A 130 -17.67 -4.18 3.38
N VAL A 131 -17.28 -4.74 4.52
CA VAL A 131 -16.68 -3.97 5.61
C VAL A 131 -15.35 -3.37 5.17
N LEU A 132 -14.51 -4.14 4.50
CA LEU A 132 -13.23 -3.65 3.99
C LEU A 132 -13.42 -2.61 2.88
N LEU A 133 -14.44 -2.73 2.04
CA LEU A 133 -14.83 -1.68 1.10
C LEU A 133 -15.12 -0.37 1.84
N LEU A 134 -15.98 -0.44 2.88
CA LEU A 134 -16.34 0.74 3.65
C LEU A 134 -15.10 1.39 4.27
N VAL A 135 -14.22 0.61 4.85
CA VAL A 135 -12.93 1.07 5.40
C VAL A 135 -12.09 1.73 4.30
N GLY A 136 -12.01 1.12 3.12
CA GLY A 136 -11.31 1.68 1.96
C GLY A 136 -11.88 3.03 1.51
N VAL A 137 -13.19 3.12 1.38
CA VAL A 137 -13.89 4.37 1.02
C VAL A 137 -13.63 5.46 2.07
N CYS A 138 -13.78 5.15 3.35
CA CYS A 138 -13.49 6.09 4.43
C CYS A 138 -12.03 6.55 4.40
N SER A 139 -11.09 5.64 4.14
CA SER A 139 -9.67 5.97 4.01
C SER A 139 -9.41 6.94 2.87
N VAL A 140 -10.00 6.71 1.70
CA VAL A 140 -9.89 7.62 0.54
C VAL A 140 -10.48 9.00 0.88
N LEU A 141 -11.66 9.05 1.48
CA LEU A 141 -12.30 10.31 1.88
C LEU A 141 -11.44 11.10 2.87
N VAL A 142 -10.88 10.43 3.88
CA VAL A 142 -9.97 11.06 4.85
C VAL A 142 -8.72 11.59 4.15
N ASN A 143 -8.10 10.80 3.29
CA ASN A 143 -6.90 11.21 2.56
C ASN A 143 -7.15 12.44 1.69
N VAL A 144 -8.25 12.45 0.94
CA VAL A 144 -8.57 13.56 0.01
C VAL A 144 -9.08 14.79 0.73
N ALA A 145 -9.98 14.61 1.71
CA ALA A 145 -10.69 15.73 2.31
C ALA A 145 -10.04 16.27 3.60
N VAL A 146 -9.35 15.43 4.37
CA VAL A 146 -8.90 15.78 5.74
C VAL A 146 -7.40 16.01 5.78
N VAL A 147 -6.60 15.10 5.24
CA VAL A 147 -5.13 15.14 5.41
C VAL A 147 -4.54 16.46 4.93
N GLY A 148 -4.89 16.92 3.73
CA GLY A 148 -4.37 18.20 3.21
C GLY A 148 -4.72 19.41 4.10
N ARG A 149 -5.94 19.47 4.61
CA ARG A 149 -6.39 20.55 5.50
C ARG A 149 -5.67 20.52 6.84
N VAL A 150 -5.51 19.34 7.43
CA VAL A 150 -4.85 19.15 8.72
C VAL A 150 -3.36 19.48 8.62
N VAL A 151 -2.68 19.02 7.57
CA VAL A 151 -1.27 19.34 7.34
C VAL A 151 -1.06 20.83 7.13
N HIS A 152 -1.95 21.48 6.37
CA HIS A 152 -1.87 22.93 6.16
C HIS A 152 -2.11 23.74 7.46
N ALA A 153 -3.02 23.29 8.31
CA ALA A 153 -3.40 24.00 9.54
C ALA A 153 -2.41 23.77 10.69
N LEU A 154 -1.92 22.56 10.87
CA LEU A 154 -1.10 22.16 12.03
C LEU A 154 0.39 21.98 11.72
N GLY A 155 0.75 21.92 10.44
CA GLY A 155 2.09 21.53 9.99
C GLY A 155 2.31 20.01 10.05
N GLU A 156 3.31 19.53 9.30
CA GLU A 156 3.58 18.08 9.09
C GLU A 156 3.80 17.31 10.40
N ARG A 157 4.61 17.86 11.32
CA ARG A 157 4.96 17.20 12.59
C ARG A 157 3.75 16.98 13.48
N ARG A 158 2.91 18.01 13.66
CA ARG A 158 1.71 17.91 14.52
C ARG A 158 0.64 17.04 13.87
N ALA A 159 0.49 17.12 12.54
CA ALA A 159 -0.41 16.25 11.78
C ALA A 159 -0.02 14.78 11.94
N LEU A 160 1.28 14.45 11.88
CA LEU A 160 1.77 13.09 12.10
C LEU A 160 1.46 12.59 13.52
N ILE A 161 1.72 13.42 14.54
CA ILE A 161 1.43 13.06 15.95
C ILE A 161 -0.08 12.81 16.11
N LEU A 162 -0.93 13.68 15.58
CA LEU A 162 -2.37 13.52 15.62
C LEU A 162 -2.82 12.22 14.95
N ALA A 163 -2.29 11.90 13.77
CA ALA A 163 -2.60 10.66 13.06
C ALA A 163 -2.21 9.42 13.86
N LEU A 164 -1.03 9.42 14.51
CA LEU A 164 -0.59 8.31 15.36
C LEU A 164 -1.48 8.19 16.62
N CYS A 165 -1.86 9.30 17.25
CA CYS A 165 -2.80 9.26 18.39
C CYS A 165 -4.17 8.71 17.98
N CYS A 166 -4.73 9.16 16.85
CA CYS A 166 -5.99 8.64 16.34
C CYS A 166 -5.90 7.16 16.00
N GLY A 167 -4.79 6.73 15.37
CA GLY A 167 -4.53 5.32 15.08
C GLY A 167 -4.47 4.47 16.35
N THR A 168 -3.75 4.93 17.37
CA THR A 168 -3.67 4.23 18.67
C THR A 168 -5.05 4.14 19.33
N ALA A 169 -5.82 5.22 19.34
CA ALA A 169 -7.18 5.21 19.88
C ALA A 169 -8.08 4.19 19.13
N GLY A 170 -7.97 4.13 17.80
CA GLY A 170 -8.71 3.18 16.99
C GLY A 170 -8.35 1.70 17.23
N PHE A 171 -7.16 1.41 17.76
CA PHE A 171 -6.78 0.05 18.14
C PHE A 171 -7.24 -0.35 19.57
N VAL A 172 -7.59 0.63 20.41
CA VAL A 172 -8.03 0.38 21.80
C VAL A 172 -9.54 0.16 21.88
N ILE A 173 -10.30 0.70 20.92
CA ILE A 173 -11.76 0.56 20.82
C ILE A 173 -12.12 -0.75 20.11
#